data_e25f495a9dfc083eb85cd20dfebe8ae0
#
_entry.id   e25f495a9dfc083eb85cd20dfebe8ae0
#
_cell.length_a   1.000
_cell.length_b   1.000
_cell.length_c   1.000
_cell.angle_alpha   90.00
_cell.angle_beta   90.00
_cell.angle_gamma   90.00
#
_symmetry.space_group_name_H-M   'P 1'
#
loop_
_entity.id
_entity.type
_entity.pdbx_description
1 polymer ?
#
loop_
_entity_poly.entity_id
_entity_poly.type
_entity_poly.pdbx_seq_one_letter_code
_entity_poly.pdbx_strand_id
1 'polypeptide(L)'
;MRRVTVKRGLGFLVIFVLLAAGWVVAQQAPQAAVTIYGFTFKPGELTVAPGTEVTWTNKDGPAHTVSATDRSFDSGAVSTDKTFKRKFEKAGTFNYGCQFHPTMTGKVAVK
;
A
#
# COMPACT_ATOMS: atom_id res chain seq x y z
N MET A 1 49.30 -13.65 62.41
CA MET A 1 48.01 -13.95 61.76
C MET A 1 47.79 -12.97 60.64
N ARG A 2 47.89 -13.43 59.36
CA ARG A 2 47.60 -12.58 58.20
C ARG A 2 46.10 -12.61 57.96
N ARG A 3 45.45 -11.47 58.09
CA ARG A 3 44.06 -11.31 57.68
C ARG A 3 44.05 -11.31 56.12
N VAL A 4 43.52 -12.34 55.56
CA VAL A 4 43.24 -12.34 54.12
C VAL A 4 42.01 -11.49 53.92
N THR A 5 42.22 -10.30 53.40
CA THR A 5 41.12 -9.43 53.00
C THR A 5 40.66 -9.96 51.64
N VAL A 6 39.59 -10.75 51.69
CA VAL A 6 38.90 -11.08 50.44
C VAL A 6 38.24 -9.80 49.98
N LYS A 7 38.87 -9.13 49.02
CA LYS A 7 38.18 -8.10 48.27
C LYS A 7 37.05 -8.82 47.48
N ARG A 8 35.86 -8.74 48.04
CA ARG A 8 34.68 -9.04 47.24
C ARG A 8 34.68 -8.01 46.13
N GLY A 9 35.17 -8.40 44.96
CA GLY A 9 34.93 -7.64 43.77
C GLY A 9 33.42 -7.57 43.62
N LEU A 10 32.86 -6.37 43.78
CA LEU A 10 31.53 -6.10 43.26
C LEU A 10 31.65 -6.33 41.78
N GLY A 11 31.30 -7.53 41.36
CA GLY A 11 31.01 -7.75 39.96
C GLY A 11 29.82 -6.84 39.63
N PHE A 12 30.09 -5.74 38.97
CA PHE A 12 29.01 -5.04 38.29
C PHE A 12 28.49 -6.02 37.28
N LEU A 13 27.40 -6.69 37.62
CA LEU A 13 26.58 -7.35 36.67
C LEU A 13 26.04 -6.20 35.78
N VAL A 14 26.79 -5.85 34.75
CA VAL A 14 26.23 -5.02 33.71
C VAL A 14 25.17 -5.89 33.06
N ILE A 15 23.97 -5.80 33.62
CA ILE A 15 22.79 -6.29 32.87
C ILE A 15 22.73 -5.39 31.66
N PHE A 16 23.29 -5.88 30.55
CA PHE A 16 22.85 -5.38 29.26
C PHE A 16 21.39 -5.79 29.19
N VAL A 17 20.52 -4.91 29.68
CA VAL A 17 19.17 -4.88 29.19
C VAL A 17 19.35 -4.55 27.73
N LEU A 18 19.50 -5.58 26.91
CA LEU A 18 19.16 -5.49 25.52
C LEU A 18 17.70 -5.07 25.53
N LEU A 19 17.49 -3.76 25.60
CA LEU A 19 16.32 -3.18 25.01
C LEU A 19 16.43 -3.64 23.56
N ALA A 20 15.84 -4.79 23.28
CA ALA A 20 15.39 -5.05 21.94
C ALA A 20 14.44 -3.88 21.67
N ALA A 21 15.01 -2.75 21.27
CA ALA A 21 14.26 -1.77 20.53
C ALA A 21 13.73 -2.57 19.36
N GLY A 22 12.53 -3.14 19.56
CA GLY A 22 11.86 -3.84 18.51
C GLY A 22 11.82 -2.84 17.39
N TRP A 23 12.62 -3.09 16.37
CA TRP A 23 12.48 -2.40 15.12
C TRP A 23 11.10 -2.81 14.66
N VAL A 24 10.10 -2.01 15.03
CA VAL A 24 8.81 -2.09 14.41
C VAL A 24 9.05 -1.65 12.99
N VAL A 25 9.43 -2.60 12.15
CA VAL A 25 9.33 -2.41 10.72
C VAL A 25 7.85 -2.25 10.49
N ALA A 26 7.41 -1.01 10.39
CA ALA A 26 6.08 -0.72 9.91
C ALA A 26 6.02 -1.34 8.52
N GLN A 27 5.39 -2.51 8.41
CA GLN A 27 5.13 -3.11 7.13
C GLN A 27 4.20 -2.17 6.39
N GLN A 28 4.73 -1.54 5.35
CA GLN A 28 3.90 -0.79 4.44
C GLN A 28 2.86 -1.74 3.84
N ALA A 29 1.61 -1.30 3.78
CA ALA A 29 0.59 -2.02 3.06
C ALA A 29 1.08 -2.33 1.64
N PRO A 30 0.76 -3.52 1.08
CA PRO A 30 1.08 -3.82 -0.30
C PRO A 30 0.55 -2.74 -1.22
N GLN A 31 1.29 -2.42 -2.26
CA GLN A 31 0.93 -1.39 -3.22
C GLN A 31 0.96 -1.94 -4.64
N ALA A 32 0.05 -1.45 -5.45
CA ALA A 32 -0.01 -1.74 -6.87
C ALA A 32 -0.31 -0.46 -7.66
N ALA A 33 0.05 -0.44 -8.92
CA ALA A 33 -0.11 0.73 -9.77
C ALA A 33 -0.80 0.39 -11.09
N VAL A 34 -1.66 1.29 -11.53
CA VAL A 34 -2.30 1.28 -12.84
C VAL A 34 -1.98 2.60 -13.53
N THR A 35 -1.51 2.52 -14.75
CA THR A 35 -1.28 3.70 -15.59
C THR A 35 -2.45 3.85 -16.56
N ILE A 36 -2.98 5.05 -16.66
CA ILE A 36 -3.97 5.41 -17.67
C ILE A 36 -3.23 6.08 -18.83
N TYR A 37 -3.19 5.40 -19.97
CA TYR A 37 -2.51 5.89 -21.14
C TYR A 37 -3.14 5.32 -22.42
N GLY A 38 -3.29 6.15 -23.44
CA GLY A 38 -3.92 5.76 -24.69
C GLY A 38 -5.38 5.35 -24.50
N PHE A 39 -6.12 6.05 -23.62
CA PHE A 39 -7.51 5.71 -23.28
C PHE A 39 -7.69 4.26 -22.79
N THR A 40 -6.71 3.77 -22.06
CA THR A 40 -6.66 2.39 -21.59
C THR A 40 -6.10 2.35 -20.16
N PHE A 41 -6.64 1.50 -19.32
CA PHE A 41 -6.05 1.15 -18.02
C PHE A 41 -5.00 0.06 -18.24
N LYS A 42 -3.79 0.28 -17.73
CA LYS A 42 -2.64 -0.62 -17.87
C LYS A 42 -2.01 -0.95 -16.51
N PRO A 43 -2.09 -2.17 -16.02
CA PRO A 43 -2.83 -3.32 -16.57
C PRO A 43 -4.35 -3.12 -16.48
N GLY A 44 -5.09 -3.71 -17.42
CA GLY A 44 -6.56 -3.67 -17.41
C GLY A 44 -7.17 -4.62 -16.37
N GLU A 45 -6.46 -5.68 -16.01
CA GLU A 45 -6.81 -6.60 -14.95
C GLU A 45 -5.68 -6.72 -13.95
N LEU A 46 -5.98 -6.54 -12.68
CA LEU A 46 -5.04 -6.57 -11.59
C LEU A 46 -5.55 -7.49 -10.49
N THR A 47 -4.71 -8.40 -10.03
CA THR A 47 -5.00 -9.24 -8.86
C THR A 47 -4.13 -8.80 -7.70
N VAL A 48 -4.73 -8.50 -6.57
CA VAL A 48 -4.04 -8.00 -5.37
C VAL A 48 -4.50 -8.74 -4.12
N ALA A 49 -3.64 -8.75 -3.11
CA ALA A 49 -4.01 -9.24 -1.79
C ALA A 49 -4.91 -8.23 -1.05
N PRO A 50 -5.78 -8.67 -0.12
CA PRO A 50 -6.51 -7.76 0.75
C PRO A 50 -5.56 -6.82 1.49
N GLY A 51 -5.94 -5.56 1.61
CA GLY A 51 -5.14 -4.50 2.22
C GLY A 51 -4.22 -3.76 1.24
N THR A 52 -4.21 -4.15 -0.03
CA THR A 52 -3.41 -3.46 -1.06
C THR A 52 -3.99 -2.09 -1.40
N GLU A 53 -3.13 -1.09 -1.46
CA GLU A 53 -3.47 0.22 -2.02
C GLU A 53 -3.12 0.24 -3.51
N VAL A 54 -4.10 0.53 -4.34
CA VAL A 54 -3.92 0.70 -5.79
C VAL A 54 -3.90 2.19 -6.12
N THR A 55 -2.91 2.59 -6.90
CA THR A 55 -2.76 3.96 -7.39
C THR A 55 -2.93 3.99 -8.89
N TRP A 56 -3.91 4.75 -9.38
CA TRP A 56 -4.08 5.07 -10.79
C TRP A 56 -3.43 6.42 -11.07
N THR A 57 -2.63 6.49 -12.12
CA THR A 57 -2.01 7.74 -12.61
C THR A 57 -2.46 8.00 -14.05
N ASN A 58 -3.04 9.17 -14.30
CA ASN A 58 -3.42 9.56 -15.65
C ASN A 58 -2.22 10.15 -16.38
N LYS A 59 -1.81 9.51 -17.49
CA LYS A 59 -0.76 9.96 -18.39
C LYS A 59 -1.29 10.45 -19.73
N ASP A 60 -2.61 10.49 -19.91
CA ASP A 60 -3.26 11.07 -21.07
C ASP A 60 -3.45 12.59 -20.92
N GLY A 61 -3.61 13.29 -22.02
CA GLY A 61 -3.99 14.70 -22.02
C GLY A 61 -5.39 14.92 -21.46
N PRO A 62 -6.42 14.19 -21.95
CA PRO A 62 -7.77 14.28 -21.41
C PRO A 62 -7.84 13.73 -19.98
N ALA A 63 -8.74 14.32 -19.16
CA ALA A 63 -9.09 13.75 -17.87
C ALA A 63 -9.86 12.44 -18.04
N HIS A 64 -9.66 11.53 -17.12
CA HIS A 64 -10.39 10.27 -17.02
C HIS A 64 -10.97 10.10 -15.61
N THR A 65 -11.89 9.17 -15.44
CA THR A 65 -12.36 8.75 -14.11
C THR A 65 -12.03 7.29 -13.84
N VAL A 66 -11.95 6.93 -12.57
CA VAL A 66 -11.87 5.56 -12.10
C VAL A 66 -13.12 5.31 -11.29
N SER A 67 -14.12 4.74 -11.92
CA SER A 67 -15.46 4.63 -11.37
C SER A 67 -15.90 3.18 -11.31
N ALA A 68 -16.14 2.67 -10.10
CA ALA A 68 -16.64 1.31 -9.91
C ALA A 68 -18.05 1.15 -10.48
N THR A 69 -18.31 0.01 -11.12
CA THR A 69 -19.65 -0.28 -11.67
C THR A 69 -20.67 -0.49 -10.58
N ASP A 70 -20.24 -0.97 -9.40
CA ASP A 70 -21.08 -1.18 -8.22
C ASP A 70 -21.19 0.10 -7.36
N ARG A 71 -20.58 1.21 -7.79
CA ARG A 71 -20.54 2.49 -7.09
C ARG A 71 -19.76 2.48 -5.76
N SER A 72 -18.98 1.45 -5.49
CA SER A 72 -18.17 1.38 -4.26
C SER A 72 -17.08 2.44 -4.20
N PHE A 73 -16.65 2.96 -5.35
CA PHE A 73 -15.73 4.08 -5.45
C PHE A 73 -15.89 4.87 -6.75
N ASP A 74 -15.51 6.12 -6.69
CA ASP A 74 -15.45 7.02 -7.84
C ASP A 74 -14.39 8.08 -7.59
N SER A 75 -13.44 8.18 -8.51
CA SER A 75 -12.36 9.16 -8.39
C SER A 75 -12.78 10.59 -8.71
N GLY A 76 -13.91 10.78 -9.40
CA GLY A 76 -14.13 12.01 -10.13
C GLY A 76 -13.10 12.20 -11.25
N ALA A 77 -13.01 13.39 -11.83
CA ALA A 77 -12.07 13.67 -12.90
C ALA A 77 -10.62 13.65 -12.39
N VAL A 78 -9.79 12.81 -13.00
CA VAL A 78 -8.35 12.72 -12.77
C VAL A 78 -7.66 13.37 -13.96
N SER A 79 -7.11 14.55 -13.75
CA SER A 79 -6.40 15.31 -14.79
C SER A 79 -5.03 14.70 -15.09
N THR A 80 -4.40 15.13 -16.17
CA THR A 80 -3.05 14.70 -16.56
C THR A 80 -2.07 14.78 -15.39
N ASP A 81 -1.28 13.74 -15.21
CA ASP A 81 -0.28 13.57 -14.13
C ASP A 81 -0.84 13.55 -12.71
N LYS A 82 -2.15 13.55 -12.56
CA LYS A 82 -2.80 13.37 -11.25
C LYS A 82 -3.06 11.89 -10.98
N THR A 83 -3.28 11.59 -9.71
CA THR A 83 -3.47 10.22 -9.23
C THR A 83 -4.77 10.08 -8.46
N PHE A 84 -5.28 8.86 -8.45
CA PHE A 84 -6.32 8.39 -7.55
C PHE A 84 -5.82 7.16 -6.81
N LYS A 85 -6.04 7.08 -5.52
CA LYS A 85 -5.64 5.94 -4.68
C LYS A 85 -6.83 5.35 -3.98
N ARG A 86 -6.87 4.02 -3.93
CA ARG A 86 -7.85 3.28 -3.15
C ARG A 86 -7.24 2.04 -2.52
N LYS A 87 -7.52 1.84 -1.25
CA LYS A 87 -7.17 0.63 -0.51
C LYS A 87 -8.31 -0.38 -0.63
N PHE A 88 -7.97 -1.62 -1.01
CA PHE A 88 -8.89 -2.72 -1.15
C PHE A 88 -8.73 -3.70 0.02
N GLU A 89 -9.61 -3.62 0.99
CA GLU A 89 -9.56 -4.49 2.18
C GLU A 89 -10.42 -5.73 2.05
N LYS A 90 -11.52 -5.65 1.29
CA LYS A 90 -12.45 -6.75 1.07
C LYS A 90 -12.04 -7.61 -0.11
N ALA A 91 -12.05 -8.94 0.09
CA ALA A 91 -11.99 -9.86 -1.03
C ALA A 91 -13.19 -9.68 -1.97
N GLY A 92 -12.95 -9.81 -3.25
CA GLY A 92 -13.98 -9.67 -4.28
C GLY A 92 -13.41 -9.19 -5.60
N THR A 93 -14.29 -9.03 -6.57
CA THR A 93 -13.95 -8.51 -7.89
C THR A 93 -14.62 -7.15 -8.07
N PHE A 94 -13.82 -6.15 -8.38
CA PHE A 94 -14.27 -4.78 -8.58
C PHE A 94 -14.03 -4.39 -10.02
N ASN A 95 -15.11 -4.33 -10.79
CA ASN A 95 -15.09 -3.80 -12.15
C ASN A 95 -15.23 -2.30 -12.10
N TYR A 96 -14.48 -1.60 -12.95
CA TYR A 96 -14.52 -0.15 -13.02
C TYR A 96 -14.35 0.32 -14.46
N GLY A 97 -14.59 1.58 -14.69
CA GLY A 97 -14.43 2.21 -15.98
C GLY A 97 -14.31 3.72 -15.88
N CYS A 98 -14.14 4.36 -17.02
CA CYS A 98 -14.16 5.80 -17.13
C CYS A 98 -15.55 6.28 -17.55
N GLN A 99 -16.12 7.23 -16.80
CA GLN A 99 -17.45 7.78 -17.12
C GLN A 99 -17.47 8.58 -18.43
N PHE A 100 -16.33 9.16 -18.82
CA PHE A 100 -16.23 9.96 -20.03
C PHE A 100 -16.02 9.10 -21.30
N HIS A 101 -15.54 7.87 -21.13
CA HIS A 101 -15.17 6.97 -22.21
C HIS A 101 -15.66 5.55 -21.89
N PRO A 102 -16.89 5.19 -22.23
CA PRO A 102 -17.53 3.95 -21.78
C PRO A 102 -16.79 2.66 -22.16
N THR A 103 -15.93 2.70 -23.18
CA THR A 103 -15.12 1.54 -23.61
C THR A 103 -13.86 1.34 -22.77
N MET A 104 -13.48 2.32 -21.97
CA MET A 104 -12.37 2.19 -21.01
C MET A 104 -12.84 1.46 -19.78
N THR A 105 -12.42 0.20 -19.63
CA THR A 105 -12.79 -0.65 -18.50
C THR A 105 -11.58 -1.32 -17.89
N GLY A 106 -11.68 -1.65 -16.62
CA GLY A 106 -10.67 -2.37 -15.88
C GLY A 106 -11.29 -3.22 -14.77
N LYS A 107 -10.45 -4.01 -14.13
CA LYS A 107 -10.87 -4.90 -13.05
C LYS A 107 -9.77 -5.04 -12.00
N VAL A 108 -10.15 -4.98 -10.73
CA VAL A 108 -9.31 -5.36 -9.61
C VAL A 108 -9.92 -6.58 -8.93
N ALA A 109 -9.20 -7.69 -8.93
CA ALA A 109 -9.55 -8.88 -8.17
C ALA A 109 -8.75 -8.88 -6.86
N VAL A 110 -9.45 -8.98 -5.74
CA VAL A 110 -8.86 -8.99 -4.40
C VAL A 110 -9.04 -10.38 -3.81
N LYS A 111 -7.93 -11.08 -3.64
CA LYS A 111 -7.96 -12.47 -3.13
C LYS A 111 -6.64 -12.91 -2.45
#